data_787a0c8de3cf6655e605e2916dceb0fa
#
_entry.id   787a0c8de3cf6655e605e2916dceb0fa
#
_cell.length_a   1.000
_cell.length_b   1.000
_cell.length_c   1.000
_cell.angle_alpha   90.00
_cell.angle_beta   90.00
_cell.angle_gamma   90.00
#
_symmetry.space_group_name_H-M   'P 1'
#
loop_
_entity.id
_entity.type
_entity.pdbx_description
1 polymer ?
#
loop_
_entity_poly.entity_id
_entity_poly.type
_entity_poly.pdbx_seq_one_letter_code
_entity_poly.pdbx_strand_id
1 'polypeptide(L)'
;VSIILKSDTKVLGEVMVVAYGTAKKESFTGSASVINNKKLELRPISNVTKGLEGQTTGLLTTSGSGQPGEAAKIVIRGYGSINASQDPLYVVDGIPFSGDMSSINPADIESMTVLKDASAGALYGARGANGVIMITTKQGKEGKTKVSWRSTAGWSSRSLKAYDMVDQKEFVQLTYEGLRNGYIFDNGYNWETAGRQASADLGGVLGGEQYNPFKNYTWGTIIDPAT
;
A
#
# COMPACT_ATOMS: atom_id res chain seq x y z
N VAL A 1 -28.66 -7.61 -56.97
CA VAL A 1 -27.62 -6.64 -56.53
C VAL A 1 -26.92 -7.26 -55.34
N SER A 2 -25.71 -7.77 -55.54
CA SER A 2 -24.91 -8.29 -54.42
C SER A 2 -24.05 -7.16 -53.85
N ILE A 3 -24.31 -6.77 -52.63
CA ILE A 3 -23.54 -5.77 -51.90
C ILE A 3 -22.40 -6.49 -51.19
N ILE A 4 -21.17 -6.29 -51.69
CA ILE A 4 -19.97 -6.78 -51.03
C ILE A 4 -19.52 -5.71 -50.02
N LEU A 5 -19.72 -5.96 -48.75
CA LEU A 5 -19.17 -5.15 -47.66
C LEU A 5 -17.67 -5.42 -47.55
N LYS A 6 -16.86 -4.44 -47.89
CA LYS A 6 -15.42 -4.46 -47.56
C LYS A 6 -15.27 -4.11 -46.10
N SER A 7 -14.69 -5.01 -45.32
CA SER A 7 -14.29 -4.70 -43.94
C SER A 7 -13.12 -3.70 -44.00
N ASP A 8 -13.39 -2.44 -43.65
CA ASP A 8 -12.34 -1.44 -43.45
C ASP A 8 -11.79 -1.63 -41.98
N THR A 9 -10.87 -2.55 -41.84
CA THR A 9 -10.08 -2.70 -40.63
C THR A 9 -8.99 -1.63 -40.64
N LYS A 10 -9.33 -0.39 -40.34
CA LYS A 10 -8.36 0.58 -39.86
C LYS A 10 -7.94 0.15 -38.46
N VAL A 11 -6.88 -0.64 -38.40
CA VAL A 11 -6.14 -0.85 -37.14
C VAL A 11 -5.56 0.50 -36.78
N LEU A 12 -6.18 1.21 -35.85
CA LEU A 12 -5.58 2.39 -35.25
C LEU A 12 -4.34 1.91 -34.52
N GLY A 13 -3.16 2.14 -35.06
CA GLY A 13 -1.89 1.80 -34.44
C GLY A 13 -1.83 2.47 -33.07
N GLU A 14 -1.75 1.65 -32.02
CA GLU A 14 -1.65 2.14 -30.65
C GLU A 14 -0.31 2.90 -30.52
N VAL A 15 -0.39 4.21 -30.34
CA VAL A 15 0.78 5.08 -30.16
C VAL A 15 1.12 5.11 -28.68
N MET A 16 2.37 4.85 -28.35
CA MET A 16 2.89 4.92 -27.01
C MET A 16 3.88 6.08 -26.87
N VAL A 17 3.87 6.71 -25.73
CA VAL A 17 4.88 7.70 -25.37
C VAL A 17 6.13 6.97 -24.90
N VAL A 18 7.27 7.26 -25.51
CA VAL A 18 8.60 6.81 -25.11
C VAL A 18 9.44 8.02 -24.70
N ALA A 19 10.54 7.82 -24.02
CA ALA A 19 11.35 8.83 -23.31
C ALA A 19 11.55 10.17 -24.05
N TYR A 20 11.66 10.14 -25.37
CA TYR A 20 11.94 11.35 -26.18
C TYR A 20 10.98 11.50 -27.37
N GLY A 21 9.78 10.96 -27.28
CA GLY A 21 8.79 11.11 -28.35
C GLY A 21 7.69 10.07 -28.32
N THR A 22 6.95 9.97 -29.41
CA THR A 22 5.90 8.98 -29.58
C THR A 22 6.38 7.90 -30.56
N ALA A 23 6.24 6.64 -30.20
CA ALA A 23 6.54 5.52 -31.07
C ALA A 23 5.27 4.67 -31.27
N LYS A 24 5.16 4.03 -32.43
CA LYS A 24 4.13 3.01 -32.62
C LYS A 24 4.50 1.78 -31.78
N LYS A 25 3.54 1.20 -31.10
CA LYS A 25 3.73 0.02 -30.25
C LYS A 25 4.41 -1.13 -31.02
N GLU A 26 4.11 -1.28 -32.29
CA GLU A 26 4.68 -2.29 -33.19
C GLU A 26 6.18 -2.07 -33.48
N SER A 27 6.66 -0.82 -33.41
CA SER A 27 8.06 -0.48 -33.65
C SER A 27 8.94 -0.55 -32.39
N PHE A 28 8.33 -0.77 -31.22
CA PHE A 28 9.05 -0.88 -29.98
C PHE A 28 9.43 -2.34 -29.70
N THR A 29 10.71 -2.64 -29.76
CA THR A 29 11.26 -4.01 -29.59
C THR A 29 11.26 -4.48 -28.12
N GLY A 30 10.99 -3.60 -27.16
CA GLY A 30 10.95 -3.90 -25.74
C GLY A 30 9.56 -4.28 -25.22
N SER A 31 9.51 -4.89 -24.03
CA SER A 31 8.25 -5.20 -23.36
C SER A 31 7.68 -3.95 -22.68
N ALA A 32 6.71 -3.33 -23.32
CA ALA A 32 6.00 -2.17 -22.78
C ALA A 32 4.50 -2.45 -22.63
N SER A 33 3.90 -1.87 -21.63
CA SER A 33 2.44 -1.92 -21.44
C SER A 33 1.91 -0.50 -21.28
N VAL A 34 0.90 -0.16 -22.10
CA VAL A 34 0.23 1.14 -22.07
C VAL A 34 -1.10 1.01 -21.35
N ILE A 35 -1.34 1.89 -20.43
CA ILE A 35 -2.58 2.01 -19.66
C ILE A 35 -3.18 3.38 -19.96
N ASN A 36 -4.29 3.39 -20.64
CA ASN A 36 -4.98 4.61 -21.04
C ASN A 36 -5.90 5.10 -19.91
N ASN A 37 -6.15 6.40 -19.86
CA ASN A 37 -7.02 7.05 -18.89
C ASN A 37 -8.39 6.37 -18.76
N LYS A 38 -9.00 5.90 -19.84
CA LYS A 38 -10.30 5.21 -19.79
C LYS A 38 -10.32 4.02 -18.84
N LYS A 39 -9.21 3.28 -18.70
CA LYS A 39 -9.08 2.16 -17.76
C LYS A 39 -8.90 2.64 -16.32
N LEU A 40 -8.24 3.79 -16.13
CA LEU A 40 -8.05 4.39 -14.81
C LEU A 40 -9.35 5.02 -14.28
N GLU A 41 -10.13 5.63 -15.16
CA GLU A 41 -11.40 6.31 -14.80
C GLU A 41 -12.52 5.34 -14.38
N LEU A 42 -12.44 4.07 -14.77
CA LEU A 42 -13.43 3.04 -14.39
C LEU A 42 -13.38 2.67 -12.90
N ARG A 43 -12.31 3.01 -12.21
CA ARG A 43 -12.11 2.69 -10.79
C ARG A 43 -11.90 3.98 -10.00
N PRO A 44 -12.57 4.17 -8.86
CA PRO A 44 -12.26 5.27 -7.96
C PRO A 44 -10.89 5.00 -7.31
N ILE A 45 -9.82 5.53 -7.90
CA ILE A 45 -8.46 5.39 -7.39
C ILE A 45 -8.09 6.65 -6.61
N SER A 46 -7.61 6.47 -5.39
CA SER A 46 -7.11 7.54 -4.53
C SER A 46 -5.64 7.87 -4.78
N ASN A 47 -4.91 6.97 -5.47
CA ASN A 47 -3.48 7.14 -5.76
C ASN A 47 -3.14 6.51 -7.10
N VAL A 48 -2.22 7.13 -7.84
CA VAL A 48 -1.75 6.68 -9.16
C VAL A 48 -1.19 5.27 -9.12
N THR A 49 -0.46 4.92 -8.08
CA THR A 49 0.17 3.59 -7.94
C THR A 49 -0.86 2.47 -7.79
N LYS A 50 -1.98 2.72 -7.09
CA LYS A 50 -3.10 1.77 -7.00
C LYS A 50 -3.82 1.60 -8.34
N GLY A 51 -3.79 2.60 -9.21
CA GLY A 51 -4.34 2.51 -10.57
C GLY A 51 -3.63 1.50 -11.46
N LEU A 52 -2.39 1.14 -11.15
CA LEU A 52 -1.60 0.17 -11.88
C LEU A 52 -1.90 -1.29 -11.48
N GLU A 53 -2.57 -1.49 -10.36
CA GLU A 53 -2.86 -2.82 -9.82
C GLU A 53 -3.72 -3.65 -10.76
N GLY A 54 -3.21 -4.82 -11.16
CA GLY A 54 -3.90 -5.75 -12.05
C GLY A 54 -4.04 -5.28 -13.52
N GLN A 55 -3.45 -4.14 -13.90
CA GLN A 55 -3.55 -3.61 -15.26
C GLN A 55 -2.54 -4.21 -16.23
N THR A 56 -1.46 -4.74 -15.72
CA THR A 56 -0.40 -5.28 -16.58
C THR A 56 0.30 -6.47 -15.96
N THR A 57 0.69 -7.43 -16.78
CA THR A 57 1.44 -8.62 -16.34
C THR A 57 2.87 -8.25 -15.94
N GLY A 58 3.43 -8.96 -14.94
CA GLY A 58 4.79 -8.74 -14.47
C GLY A 58 4.97 -7.49 -13.60
N LEU A 59 3.87 -6.90 -13.13
CA LEU A 59 3.85 -5.81 -12.16
C LEU A 59 3.22 -6.33 -10.87
N LEU A 60 3.99 -6.31 -9.80
CA LEU A 60 3.51 -6.63 -8.46
C LEU A 60 3.25 -5.31 -7.73
N THR A 61 2.02 -5.13 -7.30
CA THR A 61 1.60 -3.97 -6.51
C THR A 61 1.21 -4.44 -5.12
N THR A 62 1.89 -3.94 -4.10
CA THR A 62 1.62 -4.30 -2.71
C THR A 62 1.25 -3.06 -1.93
N SER A 63 0.06 -3.06 -1.33
CA SER A 63 -0.37 -2.02 -0.41
C SER A 63 -0.05 -2.47 1.01
N GLY A 64 0.83 -1.74 1.69
CA GLY A 64 1.26 -2.06 3.07
C GLY A 64 0.19 -1.75 4.10
N SER A 65 -0.64 -0.75 3.82
CA SER A 65 -1.76 -0.37 4.69
C SER A 65 -3.03 -0.13 3.88
N GLY A 66 -4.17 -0.18 4.56
CA GLY A 66 -5.47 0.20 3.98
C GLY A 66 -5.74 1.71 4.01
N GLN A 67 -4.76 2.53 4.39
CA GLN A 67 -4.94 3.97 4.55
C GLN A 67 -5.25 4.63 3.20
N PRO A 68 -6.32 5.44 3.12
CA PRO A 68 -6.63 6.19 1.91
C PRO A 68 -5.49 7.16 1.55
N GLY A 69 -5.13 7.22 0.26
CA GLY A 69 -4.08 8.12 -0.25
C GLY A 69 -2.65 7.56 -0.16
N GLU A 70 -2.40 6.51 0.60
CA GLU A 70 -1.07 5.90 0.66
C GLU A 70 -0.68 5.26 -0.67
N ALA A 71 0.58 5.49 -1.08
CA ALA A 71 1.14 4.90 -2.28
C ALA A 71 1.36 3.39 -2.12
N ALA A 72 0.95 2.62 -3.12
CA ALA A 72 1.29 1.21 -3.15
C ALA A 72 2.74 1.03 -3.63
N LYS A 73 3.46 0.09 -3.02
CA LYS A 73 4.79 -0.31 -3.48
C LYS A 73 4.65 -1.10 -4.79
N ILE A 74 5.43 -0.71 -5.78
CA ILE A 74 5.42 -1.34 -7.09
C ILE A 74 6.76 -2.00 -7.35
N VAL A 75 6.71 -3.26 -7.78
CA VAL A 75 7.89 -4.03 -8.19
C VAL A 75 7.64 -4.59 -9.59
N ILE A 76 8.58 -4.37 -10.51
CA ILE A 76 8.49 -4.84 -11.89
C ILE A 76 9.36 -6.09 -12.04
N ARG A 77 8.77 -7.19 -12.55
CA ARG A 77 9.43 -8.50 -12.77
C ARG A 77 10.01 -9.17 -11.51
N GLY A 78 9.54 -8.77 -10.33
CA GLY A 78 9.95 -9.40 -9.07
C GLY A 78 11.19 -8.75 -8.43
N TYR A 79 11.64 -9.35 -7.37
CA TYR A 79 12.74 -8.82 -6.56
C TYR A 79 14.09 -9.17 -7.17
N GLY A 80 14.87 -8.17 -7.60
CA GLY A 80 16.19 -8.33 -8.20
C GLY A 80 17.35 -8.31 -7.19
N SER A 81 17.14 -7.76 -6.00
CA SER A 81 18.16 -7.65 -4.94
C SER A 81 17.52 -7.77 -3.56
N ILE A 82 18.26 -8.29 -2.60
CA ILE A 82 17.82 -8.36 -1.20
C ILE A 82 18.11 -7.02 -0.47
N ASN A 83 19.18 -6.35 -0.82
CA ASN A 83 19.67 -5.18 -0.08
C ASN A 83 19.50 -3.84 -0.81
N ALA A 84 19.16 -3.84 -2.11
CA ALA A 84 18.98 -2.62 -2.89
C ALA A 84 17.49 -2.26 -3.04
N SER A 85 17.20 -0.96 -3.25
CA SER A 85 15.85 -0.52 -3.59
C SER A 85 15.36 -1.21 -4.86
N GLN A 86 14.10 -1.59 -4.84
CA GLN A 86 13.39 -2.28 -5.92
C GLN A 86 12.43 -1.33 -6.65
N ASP A 87 12.40 -0.07 -6.23
CA ASP A 87 11.43 0.89 -6.75
C ASP A 87 11.73 1.20 -8.21
N PRO A 88 10.71 1.21 -9.09
CA PRO A 88 10.87 1.62 -10.46
C PRO A 88 11.15 3.13 -10.54
N LEU A 89 11.79 3.56 -11.63
CA LEU A 89 11.94 4.96 -11.90
C LEU A 89 10.62 5.54 -12.42
N TYR A 90 10.13 6.58 -11.77
CA TYR A 90 8.99 7.35 -12.26
C TYR A 90 9.47 8.50 -13.14
N VAL A 91 8.81 8.67 -14.28
CA VAL A 91 9.08 9.75 -15.24
C VAL A 91 7.76 10.43 -15.56
N VAL A 92 7.64 11.71 -15.26
CA VAL A 92 6.44 12.51 -15.51
C VAL A 92 6.75 13.48 -16.64
N ASP A 93 5.99 13.39 -17.72
CA ASP A 93 6.16 14.20 -18.93
C ASP A 93 7.61 14.27 -19.44
N GLY A 94 8.33 13.14 -19.38
CA GLY A 94 9.72 13.01 -19.80
C GLY A 94 10.76 13.38 -18.75
N ILE A 95 10.38 13.89 -17.59
CA ILE A 95 11.29 14.31 -16.53
C ILE A 95 11.28 13.27 -15.40
N PRO A 96 12.46 12.77 -14.96
CA PRO A 96 12.54 11.88 -13.81
C PRO A 96 11.97 12.54 -12.55
N PHE A 97 11.02 11.87 -11.93
CA PHE A 97 10.31 12.34 -10.75
C PHE A 97 10.79 11.58 -9.51
N SER A 98 11.24 12.31 -8.50
CA SER A 98 11.72 11.74 -7.22
C SER A 98 10.81 12.07 -6.04
N GLY A 99 9.66 12.70 -6.31
CA GLY A 99 8.68 13.05 -5.28
C GLY A 99 7.74 11.89 -4.95
N ASP A 100 6.85 12.14 -3.99
CA ASP A 100 5.82 11.17 -3.63
C ASP A 100 4.75 11.10 -4.73
N MET A 101 4.46 9.88 -5.19
CA MET A 101 3.43 9.62 -6.21
C MET A 101 2.02 9.97 -5.74
N SER A 102 1.81 10.13 -4.43
CA SER A 102 0.54 10.62 -3.88
C SER A 102 0.23 12.08 -4.24
N SER A 103 1.26 12.86 -4.60
CA SER A 103 1.09 14.26 -5.01
C SER A 103 0.51 14.43 -6.41
N ILE A 104 0.52 13.37 -7.23
CA ILE A 104 -0.02 13.40 -8.59
C ILE A 104 -1.49 12.99 -8.56
N ASN A 105 -2.36 13.88 -9.05
CA ASN A 105 -3.78 13.58 -9.15
C ASN A 105 -4.03 12.58 -10.31
N PRO A 106 -4.62 11.41 -10.05
CA PRO A 106 -4.95 10.44 -11.09
C PRO A 106 -5.84 11.00 -12.22
N ALA A 107 -6.65 12.02 -11.91
CA ALA A 107 -7.53 12.66 -12.89
C ALA A 107 -6.77 13.45 -13.97
N ASP A 108 -5.55 13.89 -13.68
CA ASP A 108 -4.71 14.67 -14.59
C ASP A 108 -3.88 13.81 -15.54
N ILE A 109 -3.93 12.49 -15.39
CA ILE A 109 -3.17 11.55 -16.20
C ILE A 109 -3.91 11.24 -17.51
N GLU A 110 -3.22 11.37 -18.64
CA GLU A 110 -3.70 10.93 -19.95
C GLU A 110 -3.38 9.46 -20.21
N SER A 111 -2.15 9.04 -19.91
CA SER A 111 -1.73 7.65 -20.06
C SER A 111 -0.54 7.32 -19.16
N MET A 112 -0.39 6.03 -18.88
CA MET A 112 0.80 5.49 -18.20
C MET A 112 1.41 4.40 -19.06
N THR A 113 2.74 4.45 -19.25
CA THR A 113 3.50 3.43 -19.96
C THR A 113 4.49 2.77 -19.00
N VAL A 114 4.39 1.46 -18.86
CA VAL A 114 5.30 0.67 -18.02
C VAL A 114 6.32 0.00 -18.92
N LEU A 115 7.57 0.44 -18.83
CA LEU A 115 8.71 -0.16 -19.51
C LEU A 115 9.35 -1.19 -18.59
N LYS A 116 9.25 -2.45 -18.97
CA LYS A 116 9.66 -3.58 -18.11
C LYS A 116 11.05 -4.12 -18.45
N ASP A 117 11.64 -3.70 -19.54
CA ASP A 117 12.83 -4.28 -20.12
C ASP A 117 14.09 -3.42 -19.94
N ALA A 118 15.25 -4.03 -20.24
CA ALA A 118 16.54 -3.37 -20.30
C ALA A 118 16.58 -2.20 -21.31
N SER A 119 15.64 -2.13 -22.26
CA SER A 119 15.43 -0.97 -23.11
C SER A 119 15.15 0.32 -22.31
N ALA A 120 14.53 0.21 -21.14
CA ALA A 120 14.37 1.33 -20.22
C ALA A 120 15.71 1.77 -19.65
N GLY A 121 16.60 0.84 -19.34
CA GLY A 121 17.96 1.12 -18.87
C GLY A 121 18.80 1.86 -19.90
N ALA A 122 18.60 1.57 -21.20
CA ALA A 122 19.32 2.28 -22.27
C ALA A 122 18.95 3.78 -22.34
N LEU A 123 17.71 4.13 -21.97
CA LEU A 123 17.21 5.50 -22.00
C LEU A 123 17.50 6.29 -20.72
N TYR A 124 17.46 5.62 -19.56
CA TYR A 124 17.55 6.24 -18.22
C TYR A 124 18.76 5.78 -17.40
N GLY A 125 19.66 4.98 -18.02
CA GLY A 125 20.85 4.45 -17.37
C GLY A 125 20.53 3.51 -16.22
N ALA A 126 21.43 3.44 -15.22
CA ALA A 126 21.29 2.56 -14.06
C ALA A 126 20.01 2.81 -13.24
N ARG A 127 19.46 4.02 -13.27
CA ARG A 127 18.20 4.35 -12.58
C ARG A 127 16.99 3.63 -13.16
N GLY A 128 17.05 3.22 -14.43
CA GLY A 128 15.99 2.44 -15.08
C GLY A 128 16.11 0.93 -14.91
N ALA A 129 17.09 0.43 -14.15
CA ALA A 129 17.37 -1.01 -14.02
C ALA A 129 16.17 -1.80 -13.44
N ASN A 130 15.41 -1.21 -12.52
CA ASN A 130 14.21 -1.79 -11.93
C ASN A 130 12.93 -1.58 -12.77
N GLY A 131 13.09 -1.07 -14.00
CA GLY A 131 12.01 -0.67 -14.89
C GLY A 131 11.64 0.81 -14.73
N VAL A 132 10.86 1.31 -15.69
CA VAL A 132 10.45 2.71 -15.74
C VAL A 132 8.94 2.80 -15.91
N ILE A 133 8.31 3.64 -15.11
CA ILE A 133 6.89 4.00 -15.24
C ILE A 133 6.81 5.43 -15.74
N MET A 134 6.41 5.57 -16.99
CA MET A 134 6.22 6.88 -17.62
C MET A 134 4.76 7.30 -17.45
N ILE A 135 4.57 8.50 -16.95
CA ILE A 135 3.27 9.13 -16.75
C ILE A 135 3.20 10.32 -17.69
N THR A 136 2.18 10.33 -18.53
CA THR A 136 1.88 11.47 -19.40
C THR A 136 0.66 12.18 -18.85
N THR A 137 0.77 13.47 -18.60
CA THR A 137 -0.33 14.28 -18.11
C THR A 137 -1.19 14.82 -19.24
N LYS A 138 -2.43 15.16 -18.93
CA LYS A 138 -3.35 15.79 -19.89
C LYS A 138 -2.87 17.18 -20.22
N GLN A 139 -2.63 17.41 -21.50
CA GLN A 139 -2.27 18.74 -21.99
C GLN A 139 -3.48 19.47 -22.56
N GLY A 140 -3.46 20.78 -22.49
CA GLY A 140 -4.44 21.63 -23.15
C GLY A 140 -4.40 21.42 -24.67
N LYS A 141 -5.57 21.26 -25.27
CA LYS A 141 -5.70 21.17 -26.74
C LYS A 141 -6.35 22.43 -27.26
N GLU A 142 -5.85 22.95 -28.38
CA GLU A 142 -6.50 24.06 -29.08
C GLU A 142 -7.91 23.65 -29.51
N GLY A 143 -8.87 24.53 -29.32
CA GLY A 143 -10.26 24.29 -29.72
C GLY A 143 -11.28 24.92 -28.78
N LYS A 144 -12.52 24.45 -28.86
CA LYS A 144 -13.61 24.94 -28.01
C LYS A 144 -13.36 24.57 -26.55
N THR A 145 -13.54 25.52 -25.65
CA THR A 145 -13.43 25.30 -24.20
C THR A 145 -14.39 24.20 -23.75
N LYS A 146 -13.86 23.16 -23.12
CA LYS A 146 -14.64 22.09 -22.52
C LYS A 146 -14.58 22.26 -20.99
N VAL A 147 -15.73 22.43 -20.39
CA VAL A 147 -15.86 22.44 -18.94
C VAL A 147 -16.38 21.06 -18.51
N SER A 148 -15.62 20.37 -17.67
CA SER A 148 -16.03 19.10 -17.09
C SER A 148 -15.99 19.22 -15.57
N TRP A 149 -17.03 18.70 -14.91
CA TRP A 149 -17.08 18.60 -13.47
C TRP A 149 -17.29 17.13 -13.08
N ARG A 150 -16.48 16.65 -12.14
CA ARG A 150 -16.58 15.30 -11.60
C ARG A 150 -16.61 15.37 -10.08
N SER A 151 -17.53 14.68 -9.47
CA SER A 151 -17.59 14.51 -8.03
C SER A 151 -17.63 13.01 -7.71
N THR A 152 -16.81 12.61 -6.75
CA THR A 152 -16.78 11.22 -6.28
C THR A 152 -16.94 11.24 -4.76
N ALA A 153 -17.95 10.55 -4.26
CA ALA A 153 -18.14 10.32 -2.84
C ALA A 153 -17.96 8.83 -2.54
N GLY A 154 -17.26 8.53 -1.47
CA GLY A 154 -16.99 7.15 -1.09
C GLY A 154 -16.94 7.02 0.43
N TRP A 155 -17.41 5.89 0.93
CA TRP A 155 -17.29 5.50 2.33
C TRP A 155 -16.35 4.33 2.44
N SER A 156 -15.38 4.42 3.34
CA SER A 156 -14.54 3.29 3.66
C SER A 156 -14.75 2.91 5.12
N SER A 157 -14.86 1.63 5.38
CA SER A 157 -14.95 1.08 6.73
C SER A 157 -13.90 0.00 6.90
N ARG A 158 -13.50 -0.27 8.15
CA ARG A 158 -12.58 -1.35 8.45
C ARG A 158 -13.21 -2.69 8.04
N SER A 159 -12.54 -3.45 7.19
CA SER A 159 -13.02 -4.76 6.71
C SER A 159 -12.90 -5.85 7.76
N LEU A 160 -11.90 -5.75 8.63
CA LEU A 160 -11.72 -6.65 9.77
C LEU A 160 -12.35 -6.00 10.99
N LYS A 161 -13.18 -6.77 11.72
CA LYS A 161 -13.65 -6.35 13.04
C LYS A 161 -12.44 -6.13 13.94
N ALA A 162 -12.48 -5.06 14.74
CA ALA A 162 -11.55 -4.96 15.86
C ALA A 162 -11.85 -6.12 16.80
N TYR A 163 -10.81 -6.84 17.21
CA TYR A 163 -10.97 -7.77 18.33
C TYR A 163 -11.40 -6.98 19.58
N ASP A 164 -12.25 -7.58 20.36
CA ASP A 164 -12.54 -7.03 21.69
C ASP A 164 -11.22 -6.98 22.46
N MET A 165 -10.84 -5.79 22.84
CA MET A 165 -9.65 -5.60 23.66
C MET A 165 -10.03 -5.87 25.11
N VAL A 166 -9.16 -6.51 25.84
CA VAL A 166 -9.32 -6.73 27.27
C VAL A 166 -9.53 -5.39 27.98
N ASP A 167 -10.50 -5.36 28.88
CA ASP A 167 -10.71 -4.24 29.79
C ASP A 167 -9.51 -4.09 30.74
N GLN A 168 -9.34 -2.92 31.31
CA GLN A 168 -8.25 -2.63 32.24
C GLN A 168 -8.23 -3.59 33.44
N LYS A 169 -9.40 -4.01 33.92
CA LYS A 169 -9.53 -4.98 34.99
C LYS A 169 -9.11 -6.39 34.56
N GLU A 170 -9.58 -6.81 33.40
CA GLU A 170 -9.20 -8.10 32.82
C GLU A 170 -7.70 -8.16 32.55
N PHE A 171 -7.12 -7.06 32.09
CA PHE A 171 -5.69 -6.97 31.87
C PHE A 171 -4.87 -7.17 33.15
N VAL A 172 -5.31 -6.55 34.25
CA VAL A 172 -4.69 -6.72 35.60
C VAL A 172 -4.80 -8.18 36.04
N GLN A 173 -5.98 -8.79 35.89
CA GLN A 173 -6.20 -10.19 36.24
C GLN A 173 -5.32 -11.15 35.39
N LEU A 174 -5.29 -10.98 34.09
CA LEU A 174 -4.45 -11.79 33.20
C LEU A 174 -2.95 -11.64 33.52
N THR A 175 -2.52 -10.43 33.88
CA THR A 175 -1.14 -10.17 34.31
C THR A 175 -0.81 -10.91 35.61
N TYR A 176 -1.71 -10.86 36.58
CA TYR A 176 -1.56 -11.61 37.82
C TYR A 176 -1.48 -13.11 37.59
N GLU A 177 -2.39 -13.66 36.78
CA GLU A 177 -2.40 -15.09 36.47
C GLU A 177 -1.11 -15.51 35.74
N GLY A 178 -0.61 -14.67 34.83
CA GLY A 178 0.65 -14.88 34.14
C GLY A 178 1.85 -14.93 35.10
N LEU A 179 1.93 -13.96 36.01
CA LEU A 179 2.98 -13.95 37.06
C LEU A 179 2.88 -15.16 37.99
N ARG A 180 1.68 -15.49 38.47
CA ARG A 180 1.48 -16.66 39.34
C ARG A 180 1.90 -17.95 38.67
N ASN A 181 1.51 -18.14 37.41
CA ASN A 181 1.88 -19.32 36.62
C ASN A 181 3.41 -19.37 36.39
N GLY A 182 4.06 -18.24 36.12
CA GLY A 182 5.52 -18.16 36.04
C GLY A 182 6.18 -18.62 37.32
N TYR A 183 5.72 -18.16 38.49
CA TYR A 183 6.26 -18.60 39.80
C TYR A 183 6.04 -20.08 40.08
N ILE A 184 4.93 -20.67 39.63
CA ILE A 184 4.68 -22.10 39.78
C ILE A 184 5.61 -22.91 38.87
N PHE A 185 5.67 -22.55 37.59
CA PHE A 185 6.37 -23.38 36.57
C PHE A 185 7.88 -23.14 36.53
N ASP A 186 8.32 -21.89 36.72
CA ASP A 186 9.75 -21.55 36.61
C ASP A 186 10.45 -21.69 37.97
N ASN A 187 9.78 -21.32 39.09
CA ASN A 187 10.39 -21.28 40.41
C ASN A 187 9.94 -22.46 41.29
N GLY A 188 8.96 -23.27 40.86
CA GLY A 188 8.48 -24.42 41.61
C GLY A 188 7.70 -24.07 42.89
N TYR A 189 7.13 -22.86 42.98
CA TYR A 189 6.36 -22.44 44.13
C TYR A 189 5.02 -23.18 44.16
N ASN A 190 4.49 -23.37 45.40
CA ASN A 190 3.13 -23.84 45.52
C ASN A 190 2.15 -22.71 45.18
N TRP A 191 0.88 -23.05 44.96
CA TRP A 191 -0.17 -22.13 44.50
C TRP A 191 -0.30 -20.89 45.35
N GLU A 192 -0.33 -21.08 46.71
CA GLU A 192 -0.51 -20.01 47.65
C GLU A 192 0.69 -19.04 47.72
N THR A 193 1.91 -19.57 47.68
CA THR A 193 3.13 -18.76 47.72
C THR A 193 3.30 -18.02 46.38
N ALA A 194 3.00 -18.67 45.25
CA ALA A 194 3.03 -18.05 43.94
C ALA A 194 2.02 -16.92 43.81
N GLY A 195 0.80 -17.11 44.35
CA GLY A 195 -0.23 -16.08 44.36
C GLY A 195 0.17 -14.85 45.19
N ARG A 196 0.74 -15.06 46.37
CA ARG A 196 1.24 -13.94 47.19
C ARG A 196 2.38 -13.18 46.52
N GLN A 197 3.32 -13.86 45.91
CA GLN A 197 4.42 -13.23 45.21
C GLN A 197 3.92 -12.46 43.97
N ALA A 198 3.05 -13.06 43.18
CA ALA A 198 2.45 -12.41 42.03
C ALA A 198 1.68 -11.15 42.39
N SER A 199 0.92 -11.17 43.49
CA SER A 199 0.19 -10.01 43.99
C SER A 199 1.15 -8.89 44.46
N ALA A 200 2.26 -9.23 45.08
CA ALA A 200 3.27 -8.26 45.51
C ALA A 200 3.99 -7.59 44.31
N ASP A 201 4.29 -8.38 43.27
CA ASP A 201 5.05 -7.89 42.15
C ASP A 201 4.20 -7.24 41.05
N LEU A 202 2.88 -7.40 41.11
CA LEU A 202 1.91 -6.90 40.14
C LEU A 202 2.10 -5.40 39.88
N GLY A 203 2.28 -4.60 40.90
CA GLY A 203 2.49 -3.15 40.80
C GLY A 203 3.77 -2.79 40.08
N GLY A 204 4.86 -3.54 40.26
CA GLY A 204 6.12 -3.33 39.60
C GLY A 204 6.02 -3.58 38.08
N VAL A 205 5.30 -4.63 37.72
CA VAL A 205 5.09 -4.99 36.28
C VAL A 205 4.16 -3.98 35.58
N LEU A 206 3.14 -3.50 36.27
CA LEU A 206 2.16 -2.57 35.70
C LEU A 206 2.56 -1.08 35.82
N GLY A 207 3.79 -0.79 36.24
CA GLY A 207 4.33 0.58 36.24
C GLY A 207 4.08 1.38 37.50
N GLY A 208 3.67 0.74 38.60
CA GLY A 208 3.53 1.35 39.93
C GLY A 208 2.12 1.88 40.23
N GLU A 209 1.95 2.44 41.44
CA GLU A 209 0.65 2.88 41.95
C GLU A 209 -0.03 3.97 41.13
N GLN A 210 0.71 4.76 40.38
CA GLN A 210 0.16 5.81 39.51
C GLN A 210 -0.74 5.27 38.38
N TYR A 211 -0.56 4.02 37.99
CA TYR A 211 -1.36 3.35 36.96
C TYR A 211 -2.41 2.41 37.52
N ASN A 212 -2.58 2.41 38.86
CA ASN A 212 -3.54 1.56 39.55
C ASN A 212 -4.99 1.97 39.18
N PRO A 213 -5.75 1.10 38.50
CA PRO A 213 -7.13 1.41 38.12
C PRO A 213 -8.10 1.37 39.32
N PHE A 214 -7.67 0.81 40.45
CA PHE A 214 -8.48 0.59 41.64
C PHE A 214 -8.06 1.56 42.73
N LYS A 215 -8.50 2.79 42.63
CA LYS A 215 -8.09 3.94 43.50
C LYS A 215 -8.11 3.71 44.99
N ASN A 216 -8.88 2.73 45.47
CA ASN A 216 -9.06 2.47 46.91
C ASN A 216 -8.23 1.28 47.42
N TYR A 217 -7.42 0.67 46.56
CA TYR A 217 -6.65 -0.53 46.90
C TYR A 217 -5.20 -0.35 46.44
N THR A 218 -4.26 -0.91 47.18
CA THR A 218 -2.86 -1.05 46.78
C THR A 218 -2.70 -2.31 45.90
N TRP A 219 -1.69 -2.34 45.06
CA TRP A 219 -1.46 -3.48 44.15
C TRP A 219 -1.45 -4.84 44.89
N GLY A 220 -0.84 -4.91 46.06
CA GLY A 220 -0.76 -6.16 46.86
C GLY A 220 -2.08 -6.63 47.47
N THR A 221 -3.18 -5.88 47.32
CA THR A 221 -4.49 -6.19 47.95
C THR A 221 -5.64 -6.24 46.91
N ILE A 222 -5.33 -6.00 45.63
CA ILE A 222 -6.35 -5.97 44.57
C ILE A 222 -6.89 -7.37 44.26
N ILE A 223 -6.03 -8.36 44.30
CA ILE A 223 -6.39 -9.76 43.98
C ILE A 223 -6.11 -10.57 45.24
N ASP A 224 -7.11 -11.31 45.70
CA ASP A 224 -6.95 -12.23 46.81
C ASP A 224 -6.04 -13.40 46.39
N PRO A 225 -4.86 -13.55 47.00
CA PRO A 225 -3.92 -14.63 46.59
C PRO A 225 -4.46 -16.04 46.88
N ALA A 226 -5.55 -16.17 47.60
CA ALA A 226 -6.17 -17.47 47.92
C ALA A 226 -7.17 -17.94 46.86
N THR A 227 -7.64 -17.06 45.98
CA THR A 227 -8.53 -17.36 44.86
C THR A 227 -7.80 -17.45 43.56
#